data_e9355e68646de4179966788a236ccdc0
#
_entry.id   e9355e68646de4179966788a236ccdc0
#
_cell.length_a   1.000
_cell.length_b   1.000
_cell.length_c   1.000
_cell.angle_alpha   90.00
_cell.angle_beta   90.00
_cell.angle_gamma   90.00
#
_symmetry.space_group_name_H-M   'P 1'
#
loop_
_entity.id
_entity.type
_entity.pdbx_description
1 polymer ?
#
loop_
_entity_poly.entity_id
_entity_poly.type
_entity_poly.pdbx_seq_one_letter_code
_entity_poly.pdbx_strand_id
1 'polypeptide(L)'
;MPIVECYIGTKWDYMGEKTVIVTRQHPQGHFTMGVYLVDIYCKGLLHSEYFFNMNHDDYEMMVKRIDMDEDSKKAAYADAHKLVYGAIDFAEAVGIDSEDSFDITKYILDEKKEEIPFAEFGRNGKHYLRADTDEEAELYIPIIMEAIGTDFTYSIEGVTDGEVDAAEVPFGDFDFSELNYDEEEFDKMFEKLNRESQD
;
A
#
# COMPACT_ATOMS: atom_id res chain seq x y z
N MET A 1 0.44 -15.11 -20.90
CA MET A 1 1.15 -13.93 -21.45
C MET A 1 2.49 -13.80 -20.72
N PRO A 2 3.64 -13.73 -21.44
CA PRO A 2 4.94 -13.54 -20.79
C PRO A 2 5.05 -12.14 -20.19
N ILE A 3 5.80 -12.06 -19.09
CA ILE A 3 6.22 -10.78 -18.52
C ILE A 3 7.39 -10.26 -19.36
N VAL A 4 7.36 -9.01 -19.73
CA VAL A 4 8.36 -8.40 -20.61
C VAL A 4 9.16 -7.32 -19.91
N GLU A 5 8.52 -6.52 -19.04
CA GLU A 5 9.19 -5.45 -18.32
C GLU A 5 8.54 -5.23 -16.95
N CYS A 6 9.39 -4.84 -15.98
CA CYS A 6 8.96 -4.36 -14.68
C CYS A 6 9.76 -3.12 -14.31
N TYR A 7 9.13 -2.21 -13.57
CA TYR A 7 9.75 -1.00 -13.04
C TYR A 7 9.33 -0.79 -11.60
N ILE A 8 10.20 -0.14 -10.82
CA ILE A 8 9.93 0.28 -9.45
C ILE A 8 10.30 1.76 -9.34
N GLY A 9 9.32 2.57 -8.93
CA GLY A 9 9.50 3.98 -8.62
C GLY A 9 10.33 4.17 -7.36
N THR A 10 11.14 5.23 -7.32
CA THR A 10 12.03 5.53 -6.20
C THR A 10 11.82 6.94 -5.64
N LYS A 11 10.98 7.75 -6.26
CA LYS A 11 10.74 9.15 -5.88
C LYS A 11 10.23 9.31 -4.44
N TRP A 12 9.39 8.38 -3.98
CA TRP A 12 8.74 8.42 -2.67
C TRP A 12 9.33 7.44 -1.66
N ASP A 13 10.57 6.97 -1.89
CA ASP A 13 11.26 6.03 -1.00
C ASP A 13 11.34 6.53 0.45
N TYR A 14 11.48 7.83 0.66
CA TYR A 14 11.53 8.43 2.00
C TYR A 14 10.19 8.34 2.75
N MET A 15 9.08 8.16 2.03
CA MET A 15 7.74 7.98 2.59
C MET A 15 7.39 6.49 2.77
N GLY A 16 8.23 5.59 2.26
CA GLY A 16 7.94 4.16 2.22
C GLY A 16 7.02 3.75 1.07
N GLU A 17 6.64 4.69 0.22
CA GLU A 17 5.74 4.43 -0.92
C GLU A 17 6.54 4.08 -2.17
N LYS A 18 6.03 3.11 -2.92
CA LYS A 18 6.64 2.66 -4.17
C LYS A 18 5.58 2.36 -5.21
N THR A 19 5.79 2.87 -6.41
CA THR A 19 5.01 2.46 -7.58
C THR A 19 5.69 1.27 -8.24
N VAL A 20 4.98 0.17 -8.38
CA VAL A 20 5.45 -1.05 -9.05
C VAL A 20 4.68 -1.25 -10.34
N ILE A 21 5.40 -1.45 -11.44
CA ILE A 21 4.83 -1.69 -12.77
C ILE A 21 5.21 -3.09 -13.22
N VAL A 22 4.22 -3.85 -13.68
CA VAL A 22 4.41 -5.15 -14.29
C VAL A 22 3.71 -5.21 -15.63
N THR A 23 4.46 -5.51 -16.69
CA THR A 23 3.94 -5.55 -18.07
C THR A 23 4.00 -6.95 -18.65
N ARG A 24 2.87 -7.39 -19.21
CA ARG A 24 2.73 -8.62 -19.98
C ARG A 24 2.47 -8.32 -21.45
N GLN A 25 3.02 -9.14 -22.35
CA GLN A 25 2.80 -9.01 -23.78
C GLN A 25 1.85 -10.08 -24.30
N HIS A 26 0.87 -9.65 -25.12
CA HIS A 26 -0.03 -10.53 -25.85
C HIS A 26 0.66 -11.15 -27.08
N PRO A 27 0.19 -12.31 -27.55
CA PRO A 27 0.74 -12.92 -28.77
C PRO A 27 0.68 -12.03 -30.01
N GLN A 28 -0.26 -11.09 -30.05
CA GLN A 28 -0.44 -10.12 -31.14
C GLN A 28 0.45 -8.89 -31.01
N GLY A 29 1.30 -8.80 -29.99
CA GLY A 29 2.23 -7.71 -29.77
C GLY A 29 1.69 -6.55 -28.92
N HIS A 30 0.43 -6.60 -28.49
CA HIS A 30 -0.14 -5.64 -27.54
C HIS A 30 0.32 -5.92 -26.10
N PHE A 31 0.07 -4.96 -25.20
CA PHE A 31 0.53 -5.02 -23.81
C PHE A 31 -0.63 -4.91 -22.82
N THR A 32 -0.49 -5.59 -21.70
CA THR A 32 -1.28 -5.35 -20.48
C THR A 32 -0.33 -4.97 -19.37
N MET A 33 -0.58 -3.84 -18.73
CA MET A 33 0.23 -3.28 -17.65
C MET A 33 -0.61 -3.27 -16.37
N GLY A 34 -0.03 -3.75 -15.27
CA GLY A 34 -0.51 -3.50 -13.91
C GLY A 34 0.38 -2.46 -13.24
N VAL A 35 -0.24 -1.54 -12.53
CA VAL A 35 0.41 -0.50 -11.72
C VAL A 35 -0.07 -0.67 -10.30
N TYR A 36 0.85 -0.74 -9.35
CA TYR A 36 0.59 -0.99 -7.94
C TYR A 36 1.29 0.08 -7.11
N LEU A 37 0.55 0.85 -6.34
CA LEU A 37 1.08 1.75 -5.34
C LEU A 37 1.10 1.03 -4.00
N VAL A 38 2.28 0.82 -3.43
CA VAL A 38 2.46 0.11 -2.17
C VAL A 38 3.15 0.97 -1.13
N ASP A 39 2.69 0.87 0.10
CA ASP A 39 3.39 1.35 1.28
C ASP A 39 4.09 0.17 1.94
N ILE A 40 5.42 0.20 1.95
CA ILE A 40 6.25 -0.86 2.53
C ILE A 40 6.44 -0.69 4.05
N TYR A 41 5.95 0.40 4.63
CA TYR A 41 6.14 0.68 6.05
C TYR A 41 5.01 0.14 6.93
N CYS A 42 3.75 0.13 6.44
CA CYS A 42 2.62 -0.33 7.23
C CYS A 42 1.37 -0.70 6.43
N LYS A 43 0.90 0.20 5.54
CA LYS A 43 -0.45 0.13 4.94
C LYS A 43 -0.58 -0.87 3.78
N GLY A 44 0.53 -1.40 3.26
CA GLY A 44 0.50 -2.43 2.21
C GLY A 44 0.12 -1.87 0.84
N LEU A 45 -0.83 -2.48 0.16
CA LEU A 45 -1.30 -2.02 -1.14
C LEU A 45 -2.28 -0.86 -0.97
N LEU A 46 -1.86 0.35 -1.35
CA LEU A 46 -2.67 1.57 -1.27
C LEU A 46 -3.63 1.69 -2.45
N HIS A 47 -3.18 1.30 -3.64
CA HIS A 47 -3.99 1.36 -4.87
C HIS A 47 -3.41 0.45 -5.94
N SER A 48 -4.27 -0.05 -6.84
CA SER A 48 -3.81 -0.72 -8.05
C SER A 48 -4.74 -0.45 -9.23
N GLU A 49 -4.14 -0.36 -10.40
CA GLU A 49 -4.87 -0.17 -11.66
C GLU A 49 -4.25 -1.01 -12.79
N TYR A 50 -4.96 -1.15 -13.89
CA TYR A 50 -4.47 -1.86 -15.06
C TYR A 50 -4.87 -1.20 -16.37
N PHE A 51 -4.00 -1.36 -17.35
CA PHE A 51 -4.22 -0.93 -18.73
C PHE A 51 -4.19 -2.15 -19.63
N PHE A 52 -5.32 -2.43 -20.27
CA PHE A 52 -5.49 -3.66 -21.04
C PHE A 52 -5.35 -3.41 -22.53
N ASN A 53 -4.62 -4.32 -23.21
CA ASN A 53 -4.55 -4.39 -24.67
C ASN A 53 -4.01 -3.12 -25.35
N MET A 54 -3.05 -2.42 -24.72
CA MET A 54 -2.39 -1.25 -25.29
C MET A 54 -1.59 -1.62 -26.54
N ASN A 55 -1.63 -0.77 -27.56
CA ASN A 55 -0.68 -0.85 -28.65
C ASN A 55 0.72 -0.37 -28.19
N HIS A 56 1.71 -0.45 -29.07
CA HIS A 56 3.10 -0.12 -28.72
C HIS A 56 3.28 1.36 -28.36
N ASP A 57 2.65 2.25 -29.11
CA ASP A 57 2.80 3.70 -28.93
C ASP A 57 2.15 4.16 -27.61
N ASP A 58 0.94 3.64 -27.29
CA ASP A 58 0.25 3.91 -26.03
C ASP A 58 1.06 3.38 -24.83
N TYR A 59 1.64 2.18 -24.96
CA TYR A 59 2.50 1.59 -23.94
C TYR A 59 3.74 2.43 -23.67
N GLU A 60 4.49 2.82 -24.73
CA GLU A 60 5.68 3.66 -24.56
C GLU A 60 5.35 5.02 -23.94
N MET A 61 4.24 5.63 -24.34
CA MET A 61 3.78 6.90 -23.78
C MET A 61 3.47 6.76 -22.28
N MET A 62 2.80 5.66 -21.87
CA MET A 62 2.46 5.40 -20.49
C MET A 62 3.71 5.16 -19.63
N VAL A 63 4.66 4.34 -20.10
CA VAL A 63 5.93 4.10 -19.40
C VAL A 63 6.70 5.41 -19.21
N LYS A 64 6.79 6.25 -20.24
CA LYS A 64 7.47 7.55 -20.13
C LYS A 64 6.79 8.48 -19.12
N ARG A 65 5.45 8.49 -19.08
CA ARG A 65 4.69 9.31 -18.14
C ARG A 65 4.98 8.89 -16.70
N ILE A 66 4.87 7.59 -16.41
CA ILE A 66 5.11 7.06 -15.07
C ILE A 66 6.58 7.29 -14.66
N ASP A 67 7.54 7.10 -15.57
CA ASP A 67 8.95 7.36 -15.30
C ASP A 67 9.21 8.82 -14.91
N MET A 68 8.58 9.77 -15.58
CA MET A 68 8.68 11.21 -15.23
C MET A 68 8.06 11.52 -13.86
N ASP A 69 6.98 10.83 -13.50
CA ASP A 69 6.27 11.07 -12.25
C ASP A 69 6.93 10.36 -11.06
N GLU A 70 7.53 9.17 -11.27
CA GLU A 70 7.95 8.25 -10.21
C GLU A 70 9.47 8.03 -10.10
N ASP A 71 10.28 8.58 -11.01
CA ASP A 71 11.73 8.27 -11.12
C ASP A 71 11.97 6.75 -11.11
N SER A 72 11.34 6.07 -12.06
CA SER A 72 11.25 4.61 -12.12
C SER A 72 12.54 3.96 -12.58
N LYS A 73 12.90 2.84 -11.97
CA LYS A 73 14.04 2.00 -12.40
C LYS A 73 13.55 0.64 -12.86
N LYS A 74 14.14 0.16 -13.94
CA LYS A 74 13.88 -1.20 -14.43
C LYS A 74 14.28 -2.21 -13.36
N ALA A 75 13.38 -3.15 -13.07
CA ALA A 75 13.54 -4.15 -12.02
C ALA A 75 13.36 -5.58 -12.56
N ALA A 76 13.89 -6.55 -11.83
CA ALA A 76 13.54 -7.94 -12.11
C ALA A 76 12.10 -8.21 -11.66
N TYR A 77 11.39 -9.10 -12.39
CA TYR A 77 10.02 -9.47 -12.02
C TYR A 77 9.92 -10.02 -10.60
N ALA A 78 10.90 -10.82 -10.19
CA ALA A 78 10.93 -11.38 -8.83
C ALA A 78 10.93 -10.29 -7.75
N ASP A 79 11.63 -9.16 -7.98
CA ASP A 79 11.68 -8.05 -7.05
C ASP A 79 10.34 -7.29 -7.02
N ALA A 80 9.76 -7.04 -8.21
CA ALA A 80 8.45 -6.41 -8.33
C ALA A 80 7.35 -7.25 -7.67
N HIS A 81 7.33 -8.55 -7.95
CA HIS A 81 6.38 -9.50 -7.37
C HIS A 81 6.51 -9.58 -5.84
N LYS A 82 7.76 -9.72 -5.34
CA LYS A 82 8.06 -9.73 -3.91
C LYS A 82 7.61 -8.44 -3.23
N LEU A 83 7.83 -7.30 -3.87
CA LEU A 83 7.51 -6.00 -3.30
C LEU A 83 5.99 -5.84 -3.10
N VAL A 84 5.18 -6.19 -4.11
CA VAL A 84 3.72 -6.09 -4.03
C VAL A 84 3.16 -7.06 -2.99
N TYR A 85 3.45 -8.37 -3.12
CA TYR A 85 2.91 -9.35 -2.19
C TYR A 85 3.47 -9.23 -0.78
N GLY A 86 4.74 -8.82 -0.64
CA GLY A 86 5.33 -8.63 0.67
C GLY A 86 4.77 -7.43 1.42
N ALA A 87 4.45 -6.33 0.72
CA ALA A 87 3.77 -5.19 1.32
C ALA A 87 2.36 -5.58 1.80
N ILE A 88 1.61 -6.32 0.97
CA ILE A 88 0.28 -6.86 1.35
C ILE A 88 0.40 -7.76 2.59
N ASP A 89 1.28 -8.78 2.57
CA ASP A 89 1.44 -9.69 3.71
C ASP A 89 1.85 -8.94 4.99
N PHE A 90 2.68 -7.91 4.85
CA PHE A 90 3.16 -7.12 5.98
C PHE A 90 2.03 -6.30 6.62
N ALA A 91 1.13 -5.74 5.81
CA ALA A 91 -0.06 -5.02 6.28
C ALA A 91 -1.11 -5.98 6.87
N GLU A 92 -1.38 -7.10 6.20
CA GLU A 92 -2.30 -8.13 6.70
C GLU A 92 -1.88 -8.71 8.05
N ALA A 93 -0.57 -8.77 8.33
CA ALA A 93 -0.06 -9.23 9.63
C ALA A 93 -0.50 -8.35 10.81
N VAL A 94 -0.92 -7.12 10.55
CA VAL A 94 -1.45 -6.19 11.56
C VAL A 94 -2.93 -5.85 11.34
N GLY A 95 -3.64 -6.65 10.53
CA GLY A 95 -5.09 -6.53 10.32
C GLY A 95 -5.50 -5.49 9.28
N ILE A 96 -4.57 -5.01 8.45
CA ILE A 96 -4.88 -4.09 7.35
C ILE A 96 -5.02 -4.90 6.07
N ASP A 97 -6.24 -4.97 5.54
CA ASP A 97 -6.54 -5.68 4.31
C ASP A 97 -6.05 -4.92 3.06
N SER A 98 -5.80 -5.66 1.98
CA SER A 98 -5.46 -5.07 0.69
C SER A 98 -6.68 -4.38 0.07
N GLU A 99 -6.44 -3.34 -0.71
CA GLU A 99 -7.47 -2.59 -1.43
C GLU A 99 -8.19 -3.45 -2.49
N ASP A 100 -9.49 -3.26 -2.66
CA ASP A 100 -10.39 -4.08 -3.50
C ASP A 100 -9.96 -4.18 -4.97
N SER A 101 -9.26 -3.16 -5.51
CA SER A 101 -8.73 -3.16 -6.88
C SER A 101 -7.76 -4.31 -7.14
N PHE A 102 -7.13 -4.85 -6.07
CA PHE A 102 -6.22 -6.00 -6.17
C PHE A 102 -6.94 -7.27 -6.64
N ASP A 103 -8.21 -7.42 -6.36
CA ASP A 103 -9.00 -8.58 -6.81
C ASP A 103 -8.99 -8.78 -8.33
N ILE A 104 -8.78 -7.70 -9.08
CA ILE A 104 -8.65 -7.75 -10.54
C ILE A 104 -7.17 -7.73 -10.93
N THR A 105 -6.37 -6.84 -10.37
CA THR A 105 -4.99 -6.62 -10.80
C THR A 105 -4.04 -7.75 -10.43
N LYS A 106 -4.36 -8.57 -9.40
CA LYS A 106 -3.60 -9.77 -9.04
C LYS A 106 -3.43 -10.78 -10.17
N TYR A 107 -4.35 -10.80 -11.17
CA TYR A 107 -4.24 -11.68 -12.34
C TYR A 107 -3.15 -11.26 -13.34
N ILE A 108 -2.58 -10.07 -13.20
CA ILE A 108 -1.42 -9.63 -13.97
C ILE A 108 -0.13 -10.16 -13.33
N LEU A 109 -0.14 -10.41 -12.03
CA LEU A 109 0.94 -11.08 -11.32
C LEU A 109 0.80 -12.62 -11.47
N ASP A 110 1.87 -13.36 -11.21
CA ASP A 110 1.79 -14.79 -10.97
C ASP A 110 1.34 -15.03 -9.52
N GLU A 111 0.75 -16.18 -9.24
CA GLU A 111 0.38 -16.53 -7.87
C GLU A 111 1.61 -16.54 -6.95
N LYS A 112 1.43 -16.03 -5.74
CA LYS A 112 2.45 -16.11 -4.69
C LYS A 112 2.61 -17.58 -4.28
N LYS A 113 3.83 -18.09 -4.37
CA LYS A 113 4.16 -19.50 -4.06
C LYS A 113 4.95 -19.68 -2.78
N GLU A 114 5.59 -18.64 -2.29
CA GLU A 114 6.51 -18.68 -1.16
C GLU A 114 6.19 -17.57 -0.18
N GLU A 115 6.45 -17.79 1.11
CA GLU A 115 6.40 -16.74 2.11
C GLU A 115 7.49 -15.71 1.83
N ILE A 116 7.15 -14.43 1.99
CA ILE A 116 8.06 -13.31 1.80
C ILE A 116 8.55 -12.85 3.17
N PRO A 117 9.87 -12.88 3.45
CA PRO A 117 10.39 -12.39 4.72
C PRO A 117 10.13 -10.90 4.92
N PHE A 118 9.65 -10.52 6.11
CA PHE A 118 9.33 -9.13 6.46
C PHE A 118 10.55 -8.23 6.71
N ALA A 119 11.78 -8.78 6.70
CA ALA A 119 13.00 -8.03 7.04
C ALA A 119 13.27 -6.76 6.21
N GLU A 120 12.66 -6.66 5.03
CA GLU A 120 12.81 -5.52 4.13
C GLU A 120 11.63 -4.53 4.22
N PHE A 121 10.64 -4.84 5.06
CA PHE A 121 9.45 -4.03 5.28
C PHE A 121 9.50 -3.34 6.64
N GLY A 122 8.67 -2.32 6.80
CA GLY A 122 8.67 -1.50 7.99
C GLY A 122 9.84 -0.51 8.07
N ARG A 123 9.81 0.33 9.09
CA ARG A 123 10.90 1.24 9.41
C ARG A 123 11.71 0.67 10.57
N ASN A 124 12.99 0.42 10.35
CA ASN A 124 13.86 -0.28 11.32
C ASN A 124 13.30 -1.66 11.76
N GLY A 125 12.62 -2.37 10.88
CA GLY A 125 12.05 -3.68 11.14
C GLY A 125 10.72 -3.68 11.91
N LYS A 126 10.11 -2.51 12.13
CA LYS A 126 8.81 -2.35 12.79
C LYS A 126 7.81 -1.68 11.87
N HIS A 127 6.54 -1.96 12.08
CA HIS A 127 5.47 -1.21 11.42
C HIS A 127 5.58 0.27 11.78
N TYR A 128 5.50 1.11 10.77
CA TYR A 128 5.54 2.55 10.90
C TYR A 128 4.36 3.14 10.13
N LEU A 129 3.30 3.49 10.85
CA LEU A 129 2.13 4.13 10.26
C LEU A 129 2.43 5.60 10.00
N ARG A 130 2.37 6.01 8.74
CA ARG A 130 2.30 7.40 8.36
C ARG A 130 0.85 7.73 8.00
N ALA A 131 0.21 8.54 8.80
CA ALA A 131 -1.14 9.04 8.54
C ALA A 131 -1.07 10.47 7.99
N ASP A 132 -1.84 10.75 6.95
CA ASP A 132 -1.91 12.08 6.35
C ASP A 132 -2.89 12.98 7.11
N THR A 133 -3.81 12.38 7.88
CA THR A 133 -4.79 13.10 8.72
C THR A 133 -4.99 12.42 10.06
N ASP A 134 -5.60 13.15 11.01
CA ASP A 134 -5.99 12.59 12.31
C ASP A 134 -7.04 11.47 12.14
N GLU A 135 -7.98 11.63 11.20
CA GLU A 135 -9.01 10.63 10.92
C GLU A 135 -8.39 9.32 10.39
N GLU A 136 -7.35 9.41 9.57
CA GLU A 136 -6.62 8.22 9.11
C GLU A 136 -5.88 7.54 10.27
N ALA A 137 -5.27 8.30 11.15
CA ALA A 137 -4.63 7.77 12.35
C ALA A 137 -5.63 7.08 13.28
N GLU A 138 -6.79 7.69 13.51
CA GLU A 138 -7.88 7.11 14.31
C GLU A 138 -8.42 5.80 13.71
N LEU A 139 -8.38 5.64 12.39
CA LEU A 139 -8.78 4.41 11.71
C LEU A 139 -7.76 3.28 11.91
N TYR A 140 -6.48 3.53 11.64
CA TYR A 140 -5.48 2.47 11.59
C TYR A 140 -4.84 2.13 12.92
N ILE A 141 -4.64 3.11 13.83
CA ILE A 141 -3.99 2.87 15.13
C ILE A 141 -4.69 1.79 15.94
N PRO A 142 -6.02 1.78 16.10
CA PRO A 142 -6.72 0.73 16.87
C PRO A 142 -6.52 -0.66 16.26
N ILE A 143 -6.57 -0.78 14.94
CA ILE A 143 -6.39 -2.05 14.22
C ILE A 143 -4.98 -2.61 14.49
N ILE A 144 -3.95 -1.78 14.33
CA ILE A 144 -2.56 -2.19 14.56
C ILE A 144 -2.34 -2.53 16.03
N MET A 145 -2.90 -1.74 16.95
CA MET A 145 -2.79 -1.99 18.39
C MET A 145 -3.46 -3.30 18.80
N GLU A 146 -4.58 -3.67 18.19
CA GLU A 146 -5.23 -4.96 18.46
C GLU A 146 -4.33 -6.14 18.05
N ALA A 147 -3.63 -6.02 16.92
CA ALA A 147 -2.78 -7.07 16.38
C ALA A 147 -1.45 -7.23 17.11
N ILE A 148 -0.73 -6.14 17.39
CA ILE A 148 0.65 -6.16 17.89
C ILE A 148 0.90 -5.30 19.13
N GLY A 149 -0.14 -4.73 19.74
CA GLY A 149 -0.01 -3.85 20.89
C GLY A 149 0.70 -2.55 20.53
N THR A 150 1.65 -2.13 21.36
CA THR A 150 2.41 -0.89 21.16
C THR A 150 3.74 -1.08 20.40
N ASP A 151 3.96 -2.23 19.75
CA ASP A 151 5.22 -2.52 19.05
C ASP A 151 5.24 -1.97 17.61
N PHE A 152 4.81 -0.73 17.45
CA PHE A 152 4.89 0.03 16.19
C PHE A 152 5.16 1.50 16.49
N THR A 153 5.44 2.28 15.43
CA THR A 153 5.58 3.73 15.50
C THR A 153 4.65 4.39 14.50
N TYR A 154 4.32 5.66 14.72
CA TYR A 154 3.48 6.40 13.78
C TYR A 154 3.85 7.89 13.74
N SER A 155 3.42 8.56 12.67
CA SER A 155 3.43 10.02 12.55
C SER A 155 2.15 10.48 11.88
N ILE A 156 1.71 11.71 12.21
CA ILE A 156 0.56 12.35 11.56
C ILE A 156 1.09 13.62 10.87
N GLU A 157 0.78 13.79 9.58
CA GLU A 157 1.27 14.94 8.82
C GLU A 157 0.62 16.23 9.34
N GLY A 158 1.46 17.25 9.61
CA GLY A 158 1.01 18.57 10.08
C GLY A 158 0.89 18.73 11.59
N VAL A 159 1.07 17.69 12.40
CA VAL A 159 0.94 17.78 13.86
C VAL A 159 2.26 17.98 14.57
N THR A 160 3.38 17.51 14.05
CA THR A 160 4.72 17.76 14.61
C THR A 160 5.84 17.54 13.60
N ASP A 161 6.90 18.36 13.68
CA ASP A 161 8.22 18.12 13.06
C ASP A 161 9.02 17.02 13.81
N GLY A 162 8.36 16.08 14.45
CA GLY A 162 9.00 15.03 15.24
C GLY A 162 8.26 13.70 15.10
N GLU A 163 9.04 12.65 14.85
CA GLU A 163 8.55 11.28 14.98
C GLU A 163 8.08 11.07 16.42
N VAL A 164 6.80 10.80 16.58
CA VAL A 164 6.27 10.39 17.88
C VAL A 164 6.40 8.88 17.94
N ASP A 165 7.36 8.40 18.72
CA ASP A 165 7.45 6.98 19.04
C ASP A 165 6.21 6.61 19.87
N ALA A 166 5.44 5.60 19.45
CA ALA A 166 4.26 5.14 20.18
C ALA A 166 4.56 4.78 21.65
N ALA A 167 5.83 4.48 21.97
CA ALA A 167 6.30 4.29 23.33
C ALA A 167 6.47 5.61 24.14
N GLU A 168 6.51 6.77 23.46
CA GLU A 168 6.66 8.10 24.11
C GLU A 168 5.36 8.86 24.22
N VAL A 169 4.29 8.41 23.55
CA VAL A 169 2.96 8.95 23.81
C VAL A 169 2.52 8.45 25.17
N PRO A 170 2.34 9.32 26.19
CA PRO A 170 1.81 8.87 27.47
C PRO A 170 0.34 8.49 27.25
N PHE A 171 0.08 7.24 26.86
CA PHE A 171 -1.24 6.63 26.82
C PHE A 171 -1.92 6.60 28.21
N GLY A 172 -1.28 7.17 29.22
CA GLY A 172 -1.79 7.22 30.59
C GLY A 172 -3.03 8.09 30.77
N ASP A 173 -3.36 8.96 29.81
CA ASP A 173 -4.52 9.85 29.91
C ASP A 173 -5.57 9.64 28.80
N PHE A 174 -5.34 8.72 27.85
CA PHE A 174 -6.36 8.36 26.88
C PHE A 174 -7.24 7.25 27.48
N ASP A 175 -8.36 7.66 28.04
CA ASP A 175 -9.36 6.73 28.60
C ASP A 175 -10.15 6.09 27.44
N PHE A 176 -9.69 4.92 26.98
CA PHE A 176 -10.38 4.13 25.96
C PHE A 176 -11.83 3.76 26.34
N SER A 177 -12.22 3.91 27.62
CA SER A 177 -13.60 3.70 28.06
C SER A 177 -14.54 4.86 27.65
N GLU A 178 -13.99 6.03 27.25
CA GLU A 178 -14.76 7.14 26.67
C GLU A 178 -14.99 7.00 25.18
N LEU A 179 -14.24 6.15 24.49
CA LEU A 179 -14.57 5.69 23.14
C LEU A 179 -15.75 4.72 23.25
N ASN A 180 -16.93 5.26 23.43
CA ASN A 180 -18.17 4.55 23.23
C ASN A 180 -18.26 4.25 21.72
N TYR A 181 -17.56 3.19 21.27
CA TYR A 181 -17.78 2.63 19.95
C TYR A 181 -19.19 2.06 19.93
N ASP A 182 -20.11 2.86 19.44
CA ASP A 182 -21.39 2.35 18.97
C ASP A 182 -21.10 1.65 17.63
N GLU A 183 -21.15 0.32 17.64
CA GLU A 183 -21.01 -0.52 16.42
C GLU A 183 -21.88 0.02 15.28
N GLU A 184 -23.04 0.60 15.60
CA GLU A 184 -23.93 1.23 14.61
C GLU A 184 -23.39 2.54 14.00
N GLU A 185 -22.57 3.31 14.71
CA GLU A 185 -21.94 4.52 14.15
C GLU A 185 -20.78 4.17 13.25
N PHE A 186 -20.00 3.15 13.57
CA PHE A 186 -18.91 2.64 12.75
C PHE A 186 -19.45 2.10 11.41
N ASP A 187 -20.49 1.27 11.43
CA ASP A 187 -21.15 0.77 10.23
C ASP A 187 -21.74 1.88 9.36
N LYS A 188 -22.31 2.93 9.97
CA LYS A 188 -22.82 4.09 9.24
C LYS A 188 -21.73 4.92 8.57
N MET A 189 -20.57 5.06 9.22
CA MET A 189 -19.42 5.76 8.66
C MET A 189 -18.82 4.98 7.48
N PHE A 190 -18.71 3.68 7.61
CA PHE A 190 -18.24 2.79 6.55
C PHE A 190 -19.17 2.77 5.33
N GLU A 191 -20.51 2.73 5.56
CA GLU A 191 -21.49 2.86 4.48
C GLU A 191 -21.44 4.24 3.79
N LYS A 192 -21.09 5.31 4.52
CA LYS A 192 -21.01 6.65 3.95
C LYS A 192 -19.78 6.78 3.04
N LEU A 193 -18.63 6.28 3.47
CA LEU A 193 -17.40 6.25 2.66
C LEU A 193 -17.57 5.44 1.37
N ASN A 194 -18.24 4.28 1.46
CA ASN A 194 -18.53 3.46 0.27
C ASN A 194 -19.56 4.09 -0.69
N ARG A 195 -20.40 5.00 -0.24
CA ARG A 195 -21.34 5.74 -1.14
C ARG A 195 -20.67 6.92 -1.83
N GLU A 196 -19.74 7.60 -1.16
CA GLU A 196 -19.03 8.76 -1.73
C GLU A 196 -17.97 8.33 -2.76
N SER A 197 -17.53 7.06 -2.75
CA SER A 197 -16.61 6.49 -3.75
C SER A 197 -17.32 5.99 -5.04
N GLN A 198 -18.67 6.08 -5.14
CA GLN A 198 -19.45 5.62 -6.30
C GLN A 198 -20.08 6.76 -7.13
N ASP A 199 -19.85 8.02 -6.79
CA ASP A 199 -20.25 9.21 -7.54
C ASP A 199 -19.03 9.90 -8.17
#